data_4c5ca11188b67cffb6ed7ce915b58b40
#
_entry.id   4c5ca11188b67cffb6ed7ce915b58b40
#
_cell.length_a   1.000
_cell.length_b   1.000
_cell.length_c   1.000
_cell.angle_alpha   90.00
_cell.angle_beta   90.00
_cell.angle_gamma   90.00
#
_symmetry.space_group_name_H-M   'P 1'
#
loop_
_entity.id
_entity.type
_entity.pdbx_description
1 polymer ?
#
loop_
_entity_poly.entity_id
_entity_poly.type
_entity_poly.pdbx_seq_one_letter_code
_entity_poly.pdbx_strand_id
1 'polypeptide(L)'
;MKMINGIKYIVTVKLFFSFLVTEFGYRLSKETENGNTFYDVEYLSKDRIVSISYENIEGYLQVIVFNLKDGKLPNYDDKIHTLHLNELNIRVLPIIDKNEIDRNNEEFNKFDSINELERKLLKSAKELRLALKHWDKI
;
A
#
# COMPACT_ATOMS: atom_id res chain seq x y z
N MET A 1 6.98 11.07 -22.18
CA MET A 1 6.76 10.59 -20.81
C MET A 1 7.80 9.55 -20.46
N LYS A 2 8.45 9.70 -19.32
CA LYS A 2 9.49 8.79 -18.88
C LYS A 2 8.86 7.61 -18.13
N MET A 3 9.05 6.41 -18.62
CA MET A 3 8.54 5.21 -17.98
C MET A 3 9.36 4.87 -16.73
N ILE A 4 8.69 4.38 -15.70
CA ILE A 4 9.34 3.96 -14.46
C ILE A 4 9.90 2.55 -14.66
N ASN A 5 11.11 2.32 -14.14
CA ASN A 5 11.77 1.01 -14.18
C ASN A 5 11.14 0.10 -13.13
N GLY A 6 10.80 -1.15 -13.52
CA GLY A 6 10.14 -2.10 -12.64
C GLY A 6 10.98 -2.52 -11.44
N ILE A 7 12.27 -2.73 -11.63
CA ILE A 7 13.16 -3.11 -10.52
C ILE A 7 13.22 -1.99 -9.49
N LYS A 8 13.35 -0.74 -9.95
CA LYS A 8 13.39 0.41 -9.06
C LYS A 8 12.07 0.60 -8.33
N TYR A 9 10.94 0.38 -9.02
CA TYR A 9 9.62 0.43 -8.39
C TYR A 9 9.52 -0.58 -7.24
N ILE A 10 9.88 -1.82 -7.51
CA ILE A 10 9.79 -2.90 -6.52
C ILE A 10 10.67 -2.60 -5.31
N VAL A 11 11.91 -2.16 -5.55
CA VAL A 11 12.83 -1.80 -4.45
C VAL A 11 12.25 -0.67 -3.61
N THR A 12 11.70 0.36 -4.24
CA THR A 12 11.12 1.50 -3.52
C THR A 12 9.90 1.08 -2.68
N VAL A 13 9.02 0.27 -3.24
CA VAL A 13 7.87 -0.25 -2.51
C VAL A 13 8.33 -1.05 -1.28
N LYS A 14 9.28 -1.95 -1.46
CA LYS A 14 9.77 -2.78 -0.36
C LYS A 14 10.41 -1.93 0.74
N LEU A 15 11.00 -0.81 0.38
CA LEU A 15 11.57 0.12 1.36
C LEU A 15 10.48 0.89 2.10
N PHE A 16 9.59 1.55 1.38
CA PHE A 16 8.58 2.44 1.98
C PHE A 16 7.51 1.65 2.75
N PHE A 17 7.21 0.43 2.32
CA PHE A 17 6.20 -0.41 2.94
C PHE A 17 6.80 -1.50 3.85
N SER A 18 8.06 -1.33 4.27
CA SER A 18 8.73 -2.30 5.13
C SER A 18 8.00 -2.51 6.45
N PHE A 19 7.24 -1.52 6.93
CA PHE A 19 6.44 -1.63 8.15
C PHE A 19 5.42 -2.78 8.08
N LEU A 20 4.98 -3.17 6.89
CA LEU A 20 4.08 -4.32 6.74
C LEU A 20 4.71 -5.57 7.32
N VAL A 21 6.01 -5.75 7.09
CA VAL A 21 6.75 -6.91 7.60
C VAL A 21 7.15 -6.70 9.06
N THR A 22 7.74 -5.53 9.39
CA THR A 22 8.35 -5.31 10.70
C THR A 22 7.35 -5.02 11.81
N GLU A 23 6.21 -4.40 11.48
CA GLU A 23 5.23 -4.01 12.51
C GLU A 23 3.95 -4.84 12.46
N PHE A 24 3.52 -5.30 11.30
CA PHE A 24 2.23 -5.96 11.14
C PHE A 24 2.33 -7.45 10.80
N GLY A 25 3.56 -7.98 10.70
CA GLY A 25 3.75 -9.41 10.51
C GLY A 25 3.38 -9.96 9.13
N TYR A 26 3.24 -9.08 8.13
CA TYR A 26 3.04 -9.53 6.75
C TYR A 26 4.34 -10.10 6.20
N ARG A 27 4.24 -10.91 5.17
CA ARG A 27 5.39 -11.39 4.42
C ARG A 27 5.23 -11.03 2.96
N LEU A 28 6.34 -10.75 2.30
CA LEU A 28 6.35 -10.54 0.85
C LEU A 28 5.92 -11.84 0.18
N SER A 29 4.89 -11.77 -0.66
CA SER A 29 4.29 -12.96 -1.25
C SER A 29 4.51 -13.02 -2.75
N LYS A 30 4.50 -11.88 -3.45
CA LYS A 30 4.58 -11.88 -4.90
C LYS A 30 5.13 -10.55 -5.41
N GLU A 31 5.98 -10.62 -6.44
CA GLU A 31 6.46 -9.46 -7.20
C GLU A 31 6.13 -9.73 -8.66
N THR A 32 5.43 -8.81 -9.30
CA THR A 32 5.01 -8.96 -10.69
C THR A 32 5.56 -7.84 -11.56
N GLU A 33 6.13 -8.19 -12.70
CA GLU A 33 6.49 -7.25 -13.76
C GLU A 33 5.93 -7.79 -15.07
N ASN A 34 5.04 -7.03 -15.70
CA ASN A 34 4.52 -7.34 -17.03
C ASN A 34 5.16 -6.40 -18.05
N GLY A 35 6.34 -6.75 -18.52
CA GLY A 35 7.13 -5.89 -19.38
C GLY A 35 7.39 -4.56 -18.68
N ASN A 36 7.11 -3.45 -19.39
CA ASN A 36 7.24 -2.10 -18.85
C ASN A 36 5.88 -1.48 -18.51
N THR A 37 4.81 -2.26 -18.52
CA THR A 37 3.45 -1.70 -18.44
C THR A 37 2.82 -1.77 -17.08
N PHE A 38 3.13 -2.80 -16.29
CA PHE A 38 2.44 -3.03 -15.02
C PHE A 38 3.37 -3.69 -14.00
N TYR A 39 3.32 -3.21 -12.77
CA TYR A 39 4.09 -3.75 -11.65
C TYR A 39 3.16 -3.94 -10.46
N ASP A 40 3.41 -4.98 -9.67
CA ASP A 40 2.64 -5.25 -8.46
C ASP A 40 3.54 -5.89 -7.41
N VAL A 41 3.39 -5.46 -6.17
CA VAL A 41 4.06 -6.08 -5.02
C VAL A 41 2.97 -6.46 -4.03
N GLU A 42 2.91 -7.74 -3.68
CA GLU A 42 1.89 -8.26 -2.75
C GLU A 42 2.52 -8.76 -1.47
N TYR A 43 1.85 -8.42 -0.37
CA TYR A 43 2.19 -8.86 0.97
C TYR A 43 1.02 -9.66 1.54
N LEU A 44 1.33 -10.76 2.21
CA LEU A 44 0.33 -11.68 2.76
C LEU A 44 0.42 -11.73 4.27
N SER A 45 -0.72 -11.60 4.93
CA SER A 45 -0.90 -11.96 6.33
C SER A 45 -1.85 -13.14 6.41
N LYS A 46 -2.19 -13.55 7.63
CA LYS A 46 -3.13 -14.65 7.84
C LYS A 46 -4.48 -14.40 7.15
N ASP A 47 -4.98 -13.16 7.22
CA ASP A 47 -6.34 -12.84 6.79
C ASP A 47 -6.44 -11.85 5.64
N ARG A 48 -5.31 -11.28 5.21
CA ARG A 48 -5.33 -10.19 4.23
C ARG A 48 -4.16 -10.25 3.27
N ILE A 49 -4.40 -9.72 2.07
CA ILE A 49 -3.33 -9.42 1.11
C ILE A 49 -3.34 -7.92 0.85
N VAL A 50 -2.16 -7.30 0.89
CA VAL A 50 -1.96 -5.91 0.48
C VAL A 50 -1.29 -5.92 -0.88
N SER A 51 -1.90 -5.28 -1.86
CA SER A 51 -1.36 -5.13 -3.21
C SER A 51 -1.02 -3.67 -3.47
N ILE A 52 0.22 -3.42 -3.89
CA ILE A 52 0.70 -2.08 -4.24
C ILE A 52 1.10 -2.14 -5.70
N SER A 53 0.21 -1.71 -6.59
CA SER A 53 0.39 -1.85 -8.03
C SER A 53 0.48 -0.51 -8.74
N TYR A 54 1.20 -0.52 -9.86
CA TYR A 54 1.40 0.67 -10.67
C TYR A 54 1.28 0.33 -12.15
N GLU A 55 0.41 1.06 -12.85
CA GLU A 55 0.27 0.96 -14.28
C GLU A 55 1.03 2.12 -14.91
N ASN A 56 1.99 1.80 -15.77
CA ASN A 56 3.02 2.74 -16.22
C ASN A 56 2.57 3.64 -17.39
N ILE A 57 1.57 3.23 -18.15
CA ILE A 57 1.13 3.98 -19.33
C ILE A 57 0.43 5.27 -18.93
N GLU A 58 -0.51 5.18 -18.00
CA GLU A 58 -1.26 6.35 -17.51
C GLU A 58 -0.75 6.86 -16.17
N GLY A 59 0.19 6.15 -15.55
CA GLY A 59 0.73 6.55 -14.25
C GLY A 59 -0.24 6.31 -13.11
N TYR A 60 -0.88 5.15 -13.07
CA TYR A 60 -1.93 4.86 -12.09
C TYR A 60 -1.41 3.96 -10.96
N LEU A 61 -1.39 4.52 -9.76
CA LEU A 61 -0.99 3.80 -8.54
C LEU A 61 -2.24 3.34 -7.80
N GLN A 62 -2.26 2.05 -7.42
CA GLN A 62 -3.34 1.49 -6.62
C GLN A 62 -2.79 0.77 -5.41
N VAL A 63 -3.36 1.07 -4.24
CA VAL A 63 -3.09 0.31 -3.02
C VAL A 63 -4.42 -0.28 -2.56
N ILE A 64 -4.46 -1.61 -2.49
CA ILE A 64 -5.68 -2.35 -2.17
C ILE A 64 -5.39 -3.33 -1.04
N VAL A 65 -6.30 -3.41 -0.08
CA VAL A 65 -6.26 -4.43 0.96
C VAL A 65 -7.41 -5.39 0.69
N PHE A 66 -7.08 -6.66 0.44
CA PHE A 66 -8.07 -7.70 0.25
C PHE A 66 -8.25 -8.47 1.55
N ASN A 67 -9.49 -8.51 2.06
CA ASN A 67 -9.83 -9.45 3.13
C ASN A 67 -10.08 -10.81 2.49
N LEU A 68 -9.34 -11.82 2.92
CA LEU A 68 -9.47 -13.15 2.33
C LEU A 68 -10.77 -13.81 2.77
N LYS A 69 -11.42 -14.49 1.82
CA LYS A 69 -12.62 -15.27 2.07
C LYS A 69 -12.21 -16.75 2.08
N ASP A 70 -12.23 -17.37 3.25
CA ASP A 70 -11.80 -18.76 3.39
C ASP A 70 -10.39 -18.99 2.83
N GLY A 71 -9.50 -18.05 3.08
CA GLY A 71 -8.12 -18.11 2.60
C GLY A 71 -7.92 -17.76 1.13
N LYS A 72 -8.97 -17.31 0.44
CA LYS A 72 -8.92 -17.01 -1.00
C LYS A 72 -9.19 -15.55 -1.27
N LEU A 73 -8.60 -15.05 -2.38
CA LEU A 73 -8.84 -13.69 -2.84
C LEU A 73 -10.32 -13.49 -3.20
N PRO A 74 -10.92 -12.38 -2.77
CA PRO A 74 -12.27 -12.04 -3.21
C PRO A 74 -12.27 -11.57 -4.66
N ASN A 75 -13.43 -11.50 -5.28
CA ASN A 75 -13.57 -10.87 -6.59
C ASN A 75 -13.23 -9.37 -6.47
N TYR A 76 -12.67 -8.82 -7.53
CA TYR A 76 -12.27 -7.41 -7.55
C TYR A 76 -13.46 -6.46 -7.29
N ASP A 77 -14.66 -6.83 -7.73
CA ASP A 77 -15.87 -6.06 -7.52
C ASP A 77 -16.58 -6.33 -6.19
N ASP A 78 -16.02 -7.19 -5.36
CA ASP A 78 -16.53 -7.45 -4.00
C ASP A 78 -16.10 -6.29 -3.09
N LYS A 79 -16.94 -5.27 -2.97
CA LYS A 79 -16.63 -4.03 -2.25
C LYS A 79 -16.57 -4.19 -0.74
N ILE A 80 -17.02 -5.32 -0.22
CA ILE A 80 -16.92 -5.61 1.21
C ILE A 80 -15.52 -6.14 1.56
N HIS A 81 -14.94 -6.93 0.68
CA HIS A 81 -13.67 -7.60 0.92
C HIS A 81 -12.49 -7.00 0.14
N THR A 82 -12.77 -6.17 -0.86
CA THR A 82 -11.76 -5.47 -1.66
C THR A 82 -11.79 -3.99 -1.29
N LEU A 83 -10.80 -3.56 -0.48
CA LEU A 83 -10.82 -2.23 0.11
C LEU A 83 -9.69 -1.38 -0.46
N HIS A 84 -10.04 -0.37 -1.25
CA HIS A 84 -9.08 0.59 -1.77
C HIS A 84 -8.64 1.55 -0.67
N LEU A 85 -7.39 1.99 -0.73
CA LEU A 85 -6.82 2.87 0.29
C LEU A 85 -7.66 4.14 0.50
N ASN A 86 -8.20 4.71 -0.57
CA ASN A 86 -9.07 5.89 -0.46
C ASN A 86 -10.28 5.65 0.44
N GLU A 87 -10.89 4.47 0.32
CA GLU A 87 -12.04 4.11 1.15
C GLU A 87 -11.64 3.93 2.60
N LEU A 88 -10.47 3.33 2.83
CA LEU A 88 -9.93 3.17 4.19
C LEU A 88 -9.67 4.54 4.83
N ASN A 89 -9.10 5.47 4.07
CA ASN A 89 -8.81 6.82 4.55
C ASN A 89 -10.09 7.56 4.97
N ILE A 90 -11.15 7.43 4.20
CA ILE A 90 -12.43 8.07 4.52
C ILE A 90 -12.96 7.59 5.88
N ARG A 91 -12.75 6.32 6.20
CA ARG A 91 -13.24 5.73 7.45
C ARG A 91 -12.33 6.03 8.64
N VAL A 92 -11.03 6.12 8.41
CA VAL A 92 -10.04 6.13 9.49
C VAL A 92 -9.56 7.54 9.83
N LEU A 93 -9.22 8.35 8.83
CA LEU A 93 -8.61 9.66 9.09
C LEU A 93 -9.44 10.58 10.00
N PRO A 94 -10.78 10.63 9.89
CA PRO A 94 -11.56 11.52 10.76
C PRO A 94 -11.50 11.15 12.24
N ILE A 95 -11.12 9.92 12.60
CA ILE A 95 -11.09 9.47 13.98
C ILE A 95 -9.69 9.41 14.57
N ILE A 96 -8.66 9.76 13.78
CA ILE A 96 -7.28 9.73 14.26
C ILE A 96 -6.89 11.08 14.81
N ASP A 97 -6.28 11.08 16.01
CA ASP A 97 -5.73 12.24 16.66
C ASP A 97 -4.60 12.84 15.80
N LYS A 98 -4.57 14.16 15.69
CA LYS A 98 -3.53 14.87 14.97
C LYS A 98 -2.12 14.51 15.45
N ASN A 99 -1.94 14.31 16.75
CA ASN A 99 -0.64 13.92 17.30
C ASN A 99 -0.19 12.56 16.78
N GLU A 100 -1.12 11.65 16.59
CA GLU A 100 -0.80 10.34 16.00
C GLU A 100 -0.40 10.49 14.54
N ILE A 101 -1.10 11.34 13.79
CA ILE A 101 -0.76 11.62 12.39
C ILE A 101 0.65 12.18 12.30
N ASP A 102 0.98 13.14 13.17
CA ASP A 102 2.31 13.77 13.20
C ASP A 102 3.42 12.75 13.52
N ARG A 103 3.18 11.90 14.52
CA ARG A 103 4.14 10.84 14.86
C ARG A 103 4.31 9.83 13.73
N ASN A 104 3.22 9.49 13.05
CA ASN A 104 3.27 8.61 11.90
C ASN A 104 4.12 9.22 10.78
N ASN A 105 3.94 10.51 10.50
CA ASN A 105 4.74 11.20 9.50
C ASN A 105 6.23 11.16 9.86
N GLU A 106 6.58 11.34 11.14
CA GLU A 106 7.96 11.31 11.60
C GLU A 106 8.64 9.95 11.34
N GLU A 107 7.90 8.86 11.46
CA GLU A 107 8.43 7.51 11.18
C GLU A 107 8.93 7.37 9.73
N PHE A 108 8.41 8.17 8.82
CA PHE A 108 8.79 8.13 7.40
C PHE A 108 9.78 9.21 7.00
N ASN A 109 10.21 10.07 7.93
CA ASN A 109 11.17 11.14 7.61
C ASN A 109 12.54 10.62 7.17
N LYS A 110 12.86 9.38 7.48
CA LYS A 110 14.10 8.72 7.05
C LYS A 110 14.15 8.40 5.55
N PHE A 111 13.01 8.51 4.87
CA PHE A 111 12.92 8.20 3.44
C PHE A 111 12.88 9.48 2.63
N ASP A 112 13.65 9.51 1.54
CA ASP A 112 13.60 10.59 0.56
C ASP A 112 12.71 10.18 -0.61
N SER A 113 11.99 11.15 -1.16
CA SER A 113 11.21 10.94 -2.39
C SER A 113 11.71 11.95 -3.42
N ILE A 114 12.23 11.45 -4.54
CA ILE A 114 12.90 12.29 -5.53
C ILE A 114 12.06 12.56 -6.78
N ASN A 115 10.91 11.91 -6.90
CA ASN A 115 10.02 12.10 -8.05
C ASN A 115 8.56 11.97 -7.60
N GLU A 116 7.65 12.24 -8.53
CA GLU A 116 6.22 12.24 -8.22
C GLU A 116 5.71 10.87 -7.77
N LEU A 117 6.15 9.80 -8.41
CA LEU A 117 5.71 8.45 -8.04
C LEU A 117 6.17 8.09 -6.62
N GLU A 118 7.43 8.40 -6.28
CA GLU A 118 7.93 8.14 -4.94
C GLU A 118 7.18 8.95 -3.88
N ARG A 119 6.81 10.18 -4.19
CA ARG A 119 5.98 10.99 -3.28
C ARG A 119 4.61 10.35 -3.06
N LYS A 120 3.99 9.84 -4.12
CA LYS A 120 2.70 9.16 -4.02
C LYS A 120 2.81 7.85 -3.23
N LEU A 121 3.87 7.09 -3.47
CA LEU A 121 4.12 5.85 -2.72
C LEU A 121 4.33 6.14 -1.25
N LEU A 122 5.12 7.16 -0.93
CA LEU A 122 5.39 7.52 0.46
C LEU A 122 4.11 7.97 1.17
N LYS A 123 3.30 8.79 0.52
CA LYS A 123 2.01 9.22 1.05
C LYS A 123 1.10 8.01 1.30
N SER A 124 1.03 7.09 0.33
CA SER A 124 0.22 5.89 0.47
C SER A 124 0.71 4.99 1.61
N ALA A 125 2.03 4.88 1.79
CA ALA A 125 2.60 4.10 2.88
C ALA A 125 2.19 4.66 4.24
N LYS A 126 2.28 5.99 4.40
CA LYS A 126 1.84 6.67 5.63
C LYS A 126 0.36 6.40 5.93
N GLU A 127 -0.47 6.54 4.92
CA GLU A 127 -1.91 6.34 5.04
C GLU A 127 -2.26 4.89 5.38
N LEU A 128 -1.61 3.94 4.70
CA LEU A 128 -1.85 2.53 4.94
C LEU A 128 -1.44 2.13 6.36
N ARG A 129 -0.32 2.65 6.85
CA ARG A 129 0.13 2.34 8.21
C ARG A 129 -0.91 2.78 9.24
N LEU A 130 -1.47 3.97 9.08
CA LEU A 130 -2.55 4.46 9.96
C LEU A 130 -3.80 3.59 9.85
N ALA A 131 -4.21 3.23 8.64
CA ALA A 131 -5.38 2.40 8.42
C ALA A 131 -5.22 1.02 9.10
N LEU A 132 -4.06 0.41 8.98
CA LEU A 132 -3.81 -0.89 9.61
C LEU A 132 -3.79 -0.81 11.13
N LYS A 133 -3.29 0.30 11.70
CA LYS A 133 -3.33 0.51 13.15
C LYS A 133 -4.74 0.64 13.69
N HIS A 134 -5.66 1.12 12.88
CA HIS A 134 -7.06 1.34 13.26
C HIS A 134 -8.00 0.42 12.53
N TRP A 135 -7.52 -0.75 12.14
CA TRP A 135 -8.31 -1.72 11.37
C TRP A 135 -9.61 -2.12 12.06
N ASP A 136 -9.60 -2.15 13.37
CA ASP A 136 -10.79 -2.45 14.17
C ASP A 136 -11.92 -1.41 14.02
N LYS A 137 -11.64 -0.27 13.41
CA LYS A 137 -12.62 0.80 13.16
C LYS A 137 -13.19 0.78 11.73
N ILE A 138 -12.75 -0.14 10.93
CA ILE A 138 -13.14 -0.23 9.51
C ILE A 138 -14.35 -1.14 9.29
#